data_e42a4be102df746d22800c6edc9c362c
#
_entry.id   e42a4be102df746d22800c6edc9c362c
#
_cell.length_a   1.000
_cell.length_b   1.000
_cell.length_c   1.000
_cell.angle_alpha   90.00
_cell.angle_beta   90.00
_cell.angle_gamma   90.00
#
_symmetry.space_group_name_H-M   'P 1'
#
loop_
_entity.id
_entity.type
_entity.pdbx_description
1 polymer ?
#
loop_
_entity_poly.entity_id
_entity_poly.type
_entity_poly.pdbx_seq_one_letter_code
_entity_poly.pdbx_strand_id
1 'polypeptide(L)'
;LPFRHSVDELIEVMKPWYGNYCFDTSECGMAIIYNPAMLLNFVDNYIQSNYEIPKKPCEVIPSTDEVISSTDHEIVRQLIRYAKEFAHDSSIIEDIMTKGFAIGYLLDIFPATSINTPDGILSLLFNLGMVTIDGTYQSYTRFVITNEAVRKQMQTNLQIVLSPI
;
A
#
# COMPACT_ATOMS: atom_id res chain seq x y z
N LEU A 1 -12.39 30.68 -14.15
CA LEU A 1 -12.45 29.54 -13.24
C LEU A 1 -11.14 29.46 -12.47
N PRO A 2 -11.15 29.25 -11.16
CA PRO A 2 -9.93 29.21 -10.36
C PRO A 2 -9.07 27.95 -10.63
N PHE A 3 -9.66 26.88 -11.18
CA PHE A 3 -8.95 25.62 -11.42
C PHE A 3 -8.07 25.70 -12.66
N ARG A 4 -6.78 25.37 -12.50
CA ARG A 4 -5.79 25.36 -13.59
C ARG A 4 -5.79 24.05 -14.39
N HIS A 5 -6.33 22.98 -13.81
CA HIS A 5 -6.33 21.63 -14.37
C HIS A 5 -7.74 21.08 -14.45
N SER A 6 -7.99 20.22 -15.42
CA SER A 6 -9.24 19.47 -15.52
C SER A 6 -9.30 18.36 -14.48
N VAL A 7 -10.49 17.84 -14.22
CA VAL A 7 -10.68 16.69 -13.32
C VAL A 7 -9.91 15.48 -13.83
N ASP A 8 -9.92 15.23 -15.14
CA ASP A 8 -9.23 14.10 -15.75
C ASP A 8 -7.72 14.20 -15.56
N GLU A 9 -7.12 15.37 -15.71
CA GLU A 9 -5.69 15.60 -15.45
C GLU A 9 -5.34 15.31 -13.99
N LEU A 10 -6.18 15.74 -13.05
CA LEU A 10 -5.95 15.46 -11.62
C LEU A 10 -6.08 13.96 -11.30
N ILE A 11 -7.05 13.28 -11.92
CA ILE A 11 -7.23 11.82 -11.77
C ILE A 11 -5.99 11.07 -12.27
N GLU A 12 -5.49 11.42 -13.44
CA GLU A 12 -4.29 10.77 -13.99
C GLU A 12 -3.05 10.96 -13.11
N VAL A 13 -2.90 12.12 -12.47
CA VAL A 13 -1.82 12.37 -11.50
C VAL A 13 -1.99 11.52 -10.23
N MET A 14 -3.21 11.42 -9.73
CA MET A 14 -3.51 10.70 -8.46
C MET A 14 -3.46 9.18 -8.60
N LYS A 15 -3.79 8.65 -9.78
CA LYS A 15 -3.93 7.22 -10.04
C LYS A 15 -2.76 6.36 -9.58
N PRO A 16 -1.50 6.63 -9.96
CA PRO A 16 -0.35 5.81 -9.55
C PRO A 16 -0.03 5.94 -8.05
N TRP A 17 -0.46 7.02 -7.39
CA TRP A 17 -0.11 7.32 -6.02
C TRP A 17 -1.14 6.85 -5.00
N TYR A 18 -2.43 6.87 -5.33
CA TYR A 18 -3.52 6.66 -4.37
C TYR A 18 -4.56 5.65 -4.82
N GLY A 19 -4.45 5.16 -6.05
CA GLY A 19 -5.37 4.20 -6.65
C GLY A 19 -4.89 2.76 -6.55
N ASN A 20 -5.45 1.95 -7.43
CA ASN A 20 -5.07 0.56 -7.69
C ASN A 20 -5.45 -0.44 -6.58
N TYR A 21 -6.45 -0.13 -5.76
CA TYR A 21 -6.99 -1.11 -4.83
C TYR A 21 -7.90 -2.09 -5.58
N CYS A 22 -7.64 -3.38 -5.44
CA CYS A 22 -8.46 -4.47 -5.95
C CYS A 22 -8.69 -5.50 -4.84
N PHE A 23 -9.93 -5.79 -4.55
CA PHE A 23 -10.33 -6.68 -3.45
C PHE A 23 -10.88 -8.03 -3.94
N ASP A 24 -11.16 -8.18 -5.22
CA ASP A 24 -11.67 -9.39 -5.84
C ASP A 24 -10.95 -9.67 -7.16
N THR A 25 -10.51 -10.90 -7.34
CA THR A 25 -9.81 -11.34 -8.56
C THR A 25 -10.67 -11.19 -9.82
N SER A 26 -11.98 -11.27 -9.70
CA SER A 26 -12.92 -11.13 -10.84
C SER A 26 -13.10 -9.68 -11.29
N GLU A 27 -12.80 -8.71 -10.44
CA GLU A 27 -13.00 -7.28 -10.68
C GLU A 27 -11.70 -6.51 -10.91
N CYS A 28 -10.54 -7.16 -10.78
CA CYS A 28 -9.25 -6.53 -10.99
C CYS A 28 -9.13 -5.93 -12.39
N GLY A 29 -8.82 -4.65 -12.45
CA GLY A 29 -8.68 -3.89 -13.68
C GLY A 29 -9.98 -3.31 -14.25
N MET A 30 -11.17 -3.65 -13.70
CA MET A 30 -12.45 -3.09 -14.17
C MET A 30 -12.74 -1.71 -13.57
N ALA A 31 -12.36 -1.48 -12.31
CA ALA A 31 -12.52 -0.20 -11.64
C ALA A 31 -11.27 0.14 -10.83
N ILE A 32 -10.91 1.43 -10.81
CA ILE A 32 -9.84 1.91 -9.95
C ILE A 32 -10.47 2.42 -8.67
N ILE A 33 -10.15 1.77 -7.57
CA ILE A 33 -10.57 2.20 -6.24
C ILE A 33 -9.44 3.03 -5.65
N TYR A 34 -9.80 4.17 -5.04
CA TYR A 34 -8.87 5.10 -4.41
C TYR A 34 -9.04 5.08 -2.90
N ASN A 35 -7.95 5.36 -2.18
CA ASN A 35 -8.05 5.68 -0.76
C ASN A 35 -8.66 7.08 -0.60
N PRO A 36 -9.88 7.20 -0.02
CA PRO A 36 -10.58 8.49 0.05
C PRO A 36 -9.85 9.52 0.92
N ALA A 37 -9.18 9.10 1.98
CA ALA A 37 -8.44 10.02 2.85
C ALA A 37 -7.25 10.66 2.11
N MET A 38 -6.50 9.86 1.36
CA MET A 38 -5.39 10.35 0.54
C MET A 38 -5.87 11.27 -0.59
N LEU A 39 -7.01 10.94 -1.20
CA LEU A 39 -7.61 11.75 -2.25
C LEU A 39 -8.03 13.13 -1.71
N LEU A 40 -8.73 13.17 -0.59
CA LEU A 40 -9.16 14.43 0.04
C LEU A 40 -7.96 15.29 0.44
N ASN A 41 -6.92 14.69 0.98
CA ASN A 41 -5.69 15.40 1.34
C ASN A 41 -4.98 15.98 0.11
N PHE A 42 -4.90 15.23 -1.00
CA PHE A 42 -4.36 15.75 -2.25
C PHE A 42 -5.15 16.96 -2.73
N VAL A 43 -6.49 16.88 -2.74
CA VAL A 43 -7.36 17.99 -3.18
C VAL A 43 -7.19 19.21 -2.29
N ASP A 44 -7.12 19.04 -0.98
CA ASP A 44 -6.91 20.14 -0.04
C ASP A 44 -5.56 20.84 -0.29
N ASN A 45 -4.49 20.08 -0.44
CA ASN A 45 -3.17 20.64 -0.76
C ASN A 45 -3.13 21.31 -2.14
N TYR A 46 -3.79 20.75 -3.14
CA TYR A 46 -3.94 21.37 -4.45
C TYR A 46 -4.61 22.74 -4.36
N ILE A 47 -5.66 22.87 -3.56
CA ILE A 47 -6.34 24.14 -3.30
C ILE A 47 -5.42 25.11 -2.55
N GLN A 48 -4.76 24.66 -1.48
CA GLN A 48 -3.88 25.49 -0.66
C GLN A 48 -2.63 25.97 -1.42
N SER A 49 -2.13 25.19 -2.36
CA SER A 49 -0.99 25.56 -3.23
C SER A 49 -1.38 26.43 -4.43
N ASN A 50 -2.51 27.09 -4.36
CA ASN A 50 -3.03 27.94 -5.45
C ASN A 50 -3.22 27.19 -6.78
N TYR A 51 -3.74 25.96 -6.67
CA TYR A 51 -4.05 25.08 -7.80
C TYR A 51 -2.81 24.60 -8.58
N GLU A 52 -1.68 24.44 -7.89
CA GLU A 52 -0.51 23.80 -8.45
C GLU A 52 -0.48 22.31 -8.08
N ILE A 53 -0.20 21.46 -9.07
CA ILE A 53 -0.05 20.01 -8.82
C ILE A 53 1.21 19.78 -7.99
N PRO A 54 1.14 19.09 -6.83
CA PRO A 54 2.31 18.74 -6.04
C PRO A 54 3.32 17.94 -6.87
N LYS A 55 4.59 18.34 -6.84
CA LYS A 55 5.68 17.64 -7.56
C LYS A 55 5.85 16.19 -7.11
N LYS A 56 5.52 15.91 -5.85
CA LYS A 56 5.54 14.58 -5.24
C LYS A 56 4.26 14.39 -4.43
N PRO A 57 3.22 13.82 -5.04
CA PRO A 57 1.92 13.68 -4.38
C PRO A 57 1.95 12.98 -3.02
N CYS A 58 2.92 12.08 -2.77
CA CYS A 58 3.04 11.41 -1.48
C CYS A 58 3.68 12.27 -0.37
N GLU A 59 4.36 13.38 -0.69
CA GLU A 59 4.84 14.36 0.31
C GLU A 59 3.71 15.23 0.86
N VAL A 60 2.57 15.14 0.23
CA VAL A 60 1.31 15.79 0.62
C VAL A 60 0.59 15.01 1.73
N ILE A 61 1.06 13.82 2.08
CA ILE A 61 0.60 13.15 3.29
C ILE A 61 1.15 13.96 4.46
N PRO A 62 0.31 14.62 5.27
CA PRO A 62 0.79 15.39 6.41
C PRO A 62 1.71 14.49 7.24
N SER A 63 2.85 15.03 7.64
CA SER A 63 3.71 14.41 8.65
C SER A 63 3.02 14.32 10.02
N THR A 64 1.81 14.83 10.13
CA THR A 64 0.95 14.75 11.29
C THR A 64 0.15 13.46 11.22
N ASP A 65 0.26 12.68 12.24
CA ASP A 65 -0.29 11.38 12.60
C ASP A 65 -1.80 11.12 12.32
N GLU A 66 -2.48 11.98 11.57
CA GLU A 66 -3.94 11.98 11.46
C GLU A 66 -4.51 11.19 10.26
N VAL A 67 -3.74 10.91 9.22
CA VAL A 67 -4.28 10.28 7.99
C VAL A 67 -3.90 8.81 7.85
N ILE A 68 -2.75 8.43 8.37
CA ILE A 68 -2.40 7.02 8.60
C ILE A 68 -2.08 6.96 10.08
N SER A 69 -2.92 6.30 10.86
CA SER A 69 -2.74 6.27 12.30
C SER A 69 -1.32 5.80 12.62
N SER A 70 -0.71 6.40 13.63
CA SER A 70 0.59 5.94 14.16
C SER A 70 0.57 4.44 14.47
N THR A 71 -0.61 3.91 14.73
CA THR A 71 -0.94 2.51 14.93
C THR A 71 -0.66 1.67 13.68
N ASP A 72 -1.03 2.14 12.48
CA ASP A 72 -0.83 1.36 11.25
C ASP A 72 0.65 1.26 10.90
N HIS A 73 1.43 2.32 11.11
CA HIS A 73 2.88 2.28 10.96
C HIS A 73 3.53 1.31 11.95
N GLU A 74 3.08 1.30 13.19
CA GLU A 74 3.62 0.40 14.21
C GLU A 74 3.24 -1.06 13.91
N ILE A 75 2.01 -1.32 13.47
CA ILE A 75 1.59 -2.67 13.03
C ILE A 75 2.49 -3.16 11.89
N VAL A 76 2.74 -2.33 10.88
CA VAL A 76 3.62 -2.69 9.75
C VAL A 76 5.05 -2.95 10.22
N ARG A 77 5.60 -2.14 11.12
CA ARG A 77 6.94 -2.36 11.70
C ARG A 77 7.01 -3.65 12.50
N GLN A 78 6.01 -3.92 13.34
CA GLN A 78 5.94 -5.15 14.11
C GLN A 78 5.83 -6.37 13.19
N LEU A 79 5.05 -6.27 12.13
CA LEU A 79 4.92 -7.32 11.12
C LEU A 79 6.26 -7.61 10.42
N ILE A 80 6.98 -6.56 10.02
CA ILE A 80 8.31 -6.71 9.39
C ILE A 80 9.31 -7.34 10.38
N ARG A 81 9.31 -6.90 11.64
CA ARG A 81 10.15 -7.51 12.69
C ARG A 81 9.80 -8.98 12.89
N TYR A 82 8.50 -9.26 13.00
CA TYR A 82 7.99 -10.61 13.21
C TYR A 82 8.33 -11.54 12.05
N ALA A 83 8.14 -11.09 10.82
CA ALA A 83 8.52 -11.84 9.63
C ALA A 83 10.02 -12.18 9.61
N LYS A 84 10.87 -11.28 10.11
CA LYS A 84 12.32 -11.54 10.23
C LYS A 84 12.68 -12.54 11.32
N GLU A 85 12.02 -12.48 12.48
CA GLU A 85 12.40 -13.27 13.65
C GLU A 85 11.86 -14.70 13.57
N PHE A 86 10.68 -14.89 12.99
CA PHE A 86 9.91 -16.13 13.08
C PHE A 86 9.65 -16.82 11.74
N ALA A 87 9.55 -16.07 10.67
CA ALA A 87 9.54 -16.65 9.35
C ALA A 87 11.02 -16.85 8.93
N HIS A 88 11.53 -18.07 9.02
CA HIS A 88 12.77 -18.45 8.35
C HIS A 88 12.74 -18.15 6.84
N ASP A 89 11.65 -17.60 6.37
CA ASP A 89 11.36 -17.17 5.01
C ASP A 89 10.97 -15.68 5.03
N SER A 90 11.95 -14.82 5.36
CA SER A 90 11.81 -13.34 5.19
C SER A 90 11.59 -12.94 3.72
N SER A 91 11.52 -13.93 2.82
CA SER A 91 11.49 -13.78 1.38
C SER A 91 10.27 -13.02 0.88
N ILE A 92 9.09 -13.14 1.51
CA ILE A 92 7.86 -12.54 0.96
C ILE A 92 7.91 -11.03 0.90
N ILE A 93 8.30 -10.36 1.99
CA ILE A 93 8.40 -8.90 2.00
C ILE A 93 9.54 -8.45 1.10
N GLU A 94 10.66 -9.17 1.12
CA GLU A 94 11.78 -8.94 0.22
C GLU A 94 11.39 -9.19 -1.24
N ASP A 95 10.66 -10.24 -1.52
CA ASP A 95 10.17 -10.58 -2.87
C ASP A 95 9.23 -9.49 -3.40
N ILE A 96 8.27 -9.04 -2.61
CA ILE A 96 7.37 -7.95 -2.99
C ILE A 96 8.17 -6.67 -3.27
N MET A 97 9.17 -6.36 -2.45
CA MET A 97 9.97 -5.15 -2.60
C MET A 97 10.96 -5.22 -3.77
N THR A 98 11.53 -6.39 -4.06
CA THR A 98 12.57 -6.58 -5.08
C THR A 98 12.01 -7.05 -6.41
N LYS A 99 11.14 -8.05 -6.40
CA LYS A 99 10.50 -8.61 -7.60
C LYS A 99 9.24 -7.84 -8.02
N GLY A 100 8.66 -7.04 -7.10
CA GLY A 100 7.44 -6.29 -7.32
C GLY A 100 6.15 -7.07 -7.08
N PHE A 101 6.24 -8.37 -6.78
CA PHE A 101 5.07 -9.23 -6.52
C PHE A 101 5.41 -10.39 -5.60
N ALA A 102 4.37 -10.96 -4.99
CA ALA A 102 4.41 -12.28 -4.34
C ALA A 102 3.19 -13.11 -4.77
N ILE A 103 3.28 -14.41 -4.56
CA ILE A 103 2.25 -15.39 -4.93
C ILE A 103 1.89 -16.18 -3.67
N GLY A 104 0.60 -16.36 -3.42
CA GLY A 104 0.13 -17.12 -2.27
C GLY A 104 -1.39 -17.26 -2.26
N TYR A 105 -1.91 -17.83 -1.19
CA TYR A 105 -3.35 -17.92 -0.96
C TYR A 105 -3.83 -16.76 -0.09
N LEU A 106 -4.97 -16.17 -0.46
CA LEU A 106 -5.69 -15.28 0.41
C LEU A 106 -6.52 -16.12 1.40
N LEU A 107 -6.27 -15.94 2.69
CA LEU A 107 -6.99 -16.64 3.75
C LEU A 107 -8.30 -15.92 4.07
N ASP A 108 -9.43 -16.59 3.89
CA ASP A 108 -10.77 -16.04 4.21
C ASP A 108 -10.95 -15.84 5.72
N ILE A 109 -10.32 -16.68 6.51
CA ILE A 109 -10.30 -16.59 7.97
C ILE A 109 -8.85 -16.42 8.42
N PHE A 110 -8.60 -15.37 9.16
CA PHE A 110 -7.26 -15.00 9.63
C PHE A 110 -7.09 -15.31 11.13
N PRO A 111 -6.77 -16.56 11.52
CA PRO A 111 -6.43 -16.85 12.90
C PRO A 111 -5.07 -16.24 13.24
N ALA A 112 -4.90 -15.71 14.45
CA ALA A 112 -3.66 -15.09 14.90
C ALA A 112 -2.42 -16.00 14.74
N THR A 113 -2.61 -17.31 14.73
CA THR A 113 -1.56 -18.31 14.48
C THR A 113 -1.08 -18.36 13.04
N SER A 114 -1.82 -17.84 12.08
CA SER A 114 -1.47 -17.86 10.65
C SER A 114 -0.44 -16.79 10.27
N ILE A 115 -0.17 -15.82 11.14
CA ILE A 115 0.84 -14.79 10.93
C ILE A 115 2.23 -15.39 10.66
N ASN A 116 2.48 -16.62 11.13
CA ASN A 116 3.75 -17.34 10.98
C ASN A 116 3.92 -17.99 9.59
N THR A 117 2.92 -17.90 8.74
CA THR A 117 2.96 -18.51 7.40
C THR A 117 3.06 -17.44 6.33
N PRO A 118 3.69 -17.75 5.18
CA PRO A 118 3.71 -16.87 4.02
C PRO A 118 2.34 -16.33 3.61
N ASP A 119 1.34 -17.21 3.52
CA ASP A 119 -0.03 -16.84 3.15
C ASP A 119 -0.70 -15.96 4.23
N GLY A 120 -0.38 -16.19 5.50
CA GLY A 120 -0.85 -15.37 6.60
C GLY A 120 -0.29 -13.95 6.55
N ILE A 121 1.01 -13.79 6.27
CA ILE A 121 1.65 -12.49 6.07
C ILE A 121 1.03 -11.76 4.88
N LEU A 122 0.85 -12.44 3.75
CA LEU A 122 0.21 -11.85 2.56
C LEU A 122 -1.23 -11.41 2.84
N SER A 123 -2.02 -12.26 3.52
CA SER A 123 -3.40 -11.95 3.88
C SER A 123 -3.48 -10.76 4.84
N LEU A 124 -2.54 -10.63 5.78
CA LEU A 124 -2.48 -9.48 6.67
C LEU A 124 -2.09 -8.20 5.92
N LEU A 125 -1.07 -8.25 5.07
CA LEU A 125 -0.67 -7.10 4.22
C LEU A 125 -1.82 -6.66 3.31
N PHE A 126 -2.60 -7.61 2.79
CA PHE A 126 -3.79 -7.33 1.99
C PHE A 126 -4.88 -6.62 2.81
N ASN A 127 -5.20 -7.14 4.00
CA ASN A 127 -6.19 -6.52 4.90
C ASN A 127 -5.78 -5.12 5.37
N LEU A 128 -4.48 -4.85 5.48
CA LEU A 128 -3.94 -3.53 5.79
C LEU A 128 -3.86 -2.61 4.56
N GLY A 129 -4.24 -3.09 3.36
CA GLY A 129 -4.15 -2.32 2.11
C GLY A 129 -2.72 -2.09 1.60
N MET A 130 -1.73 -2.81 2.14
CA MET A 130 -0.33 -2.70 1.73
C MET A 130 -0.08 -3.39 0.40
N VAL A 131 -0.76 -4.50 0.16
CA VAL A 131 -0.76 -5.20 -1.11
C VAL A 131 -2.19 -5.29 -1.65
N THR A 132 -2.29 -5.45 -2.95
CA THR A 132 -3.56 -5.65 -3.66
C THR A 132 -3.46 -6.86 -4.56
N ILE A 133 -4.60 -7.37 -5.00
CA ILE A 133 -4.67 -8.47 -5.96
C ILE A 133 -4.38 -7.93 -7.37
N ASP A 134 -3.50 -8.64 -8.08
CA ASP A 134 -3.16 -8.36 -9.49
C ASP A 134 -3.30 -9.65 -10.33
N GLY A 135 -4.45 -10.31 -10.20
CA GLY A 135 -4.79 -11.51 -10.91
C GLY A 135 -4.36 -12.81 -10.23
N THR A 136 -4.26 -13.86 -11.03
CA THR A 136 -3.93 -15.21 -10.57
C THR A 136 -2.76 -15.78 -11.37
N TYR A 137 -1.98 -16.64 -10.72
CA TYR A 137 -0.91 -17.41 -11.35
C TYR A 137 -0.97 -18.86 -10.88
N GLN A 138 -1.23 -19.80 -11.79
CA GLN A 138 -1.35 -21.23 -11.48
C GLN A 138 -2.25 -21.55 -10.28
N SER A 139 -3.44 -20.95 -10.24
CA SER A 139 -4.42 -21.06 -9.14
C SER A 139 -4.06 -20.36 -7.83
N TYR A 140 -2.91 -19.70 -7.73
CA TYR A 140 -2.55 -18.85 -6.63
C TYR A 140 -2.95 -17.39 -6.91
N THR A 141 -3.18 -16.62 -5.88
CA THR A 141 -3.37 -15.16 -6.00
C THR A 141 -2.02 -14.48 -6.16
N ARG A 142 -1.92 -13.59 -7.14
CA ARG A 142 -0.77 -12.72 -7.32
C ARG A 142 -1.04 -11.41 -6.59
N PHE A 143 -0.14 -11.05 -5.69
CA PHE A 143 -0.19 -9.82 -4.92
C PHE A 143 0.91 -8.87 -5.37
N VAL A 144 0.58 -7.58 -5.47
CA VAL A 144 1.52 -6.49 -5.77
C VAL A 144 1.36 -5.38 -4.73
N ILE A 145 2.35 -4.51 -4.60
CA ILE A 145 2.20 -3.31 -3.78
C ILE A 145 1.09 -2.44 -4.39
N THR A 146 0.18 -1.98 -3.54
CA THR A 146 -1.06 -1.32 -3.97
C THR A 146 -0.79 -0.08 -4.84
N ASN A 147 0.09 0.81 -4.40
CA ASN A 147 0.44 2.04 -5.10
C ASN A 147 1.77 2.63 -4.62
N GLU A 148 2.18 3.76 -5.20
CA GLU A 148 3.46 4.40 -4.89
C GLU A 148 3.52 5.01 -3.48
N ALA A 149 2.40 5.47 -2.92
CA ALA A 149 2.36 5.96 -1.55
C ALA A 149 2.64 4.82 -0.56
N VAL A 150 1.97 3.67 -0.75
CA VAL A 150 2.20 2.45 0.04
C VAL A 150 3.63 1.93 -0.15
N ARG A 151 4.17 1.95 -1.39
CA ARG A 151 5.56 1.53 -1.66
C ARG A 151 6.55 2.33 -0.84
N LYS A 152 6.43 3.65 -0.82
CA LYS A 152 7.30 4.51 -0.02
C LYS A 152 7.16 4.29 1.47
N GLN A 153 5.92 4.09 1.95
CA GLN A 153 5.66 3.76 3.34
C GLN A 153 6.36 2.46 3.75
N MET A 154 6.25 1.41 2.94
CA MET A 154 6.93 0.13 3.18
C MET A 154 8.45 0.28 3.16
N GLN A 155 9.02 1.02 2.20
CA GLN A 155 10.46 1.30 2.13
C GLN A 155 10.97 2.01 3.40
N THR A 156 10.26 3.05 3.86
CA THR A 156 10.61 3.78 5.08
C THR A 156 10.58 2.87 6.31
N ASN A 157 9.54 2.07 6.45
CA ASN A 157 9.42 1.14 7.57
C ASN A 157 10.49 0.03 7.55
N LEU A 158 10.82 -0.49 6.36
CA LEU A 158 11.93 -1.42 6.19
C LEU A 158 13.27 -0.81 6.59
N GLN A 159 13.57 0.42 6.16
CA GLN A 159 14.79 1.11 6.53
C GLN A 159 14.93 1.27 8.05
N ILE A 160 13.84 1.66 8.73
CA ILE A 160 13.81 1.79 10.20
C ILE A 160 14.09 0.44 10.88
N VAL A 161 13.48 -0.65 10.42
CA VAL A 161 13.67 -1.99 11.01
C VAL A 161 15.05 -2.58 10.67
N LEU A 162 15.64 -2.19 9.53
CA LEU A 162 16.94 -2.69 9.08
C LEU A 162 18.12 -1.87 9.60
N SER A 163 17.87 -0.63 10.04
CA SER A 163 18.94 0.20 10.62
C SER A 163 19.47 -0.44 11.91
N PRO A 164 20.76 -0.68 12.04
CA PRO A 164 21.34 -1.08 13.31
C PRO A 164 21.12 0.04 14.33
N ILE A 165 20.72 -0.33 15.54
CA ILE A 165 20.61 0.57 16.70
C ILE A 165 22.01 1.03 17.11
#